data_b829918939c43ba89e162aa85fe4d799
#
_entry.id   b829918939c43ba89e162aa85fe4d799
#
_cell.length_a   1.000
_cell.length_b   1.000
_cell.length_c   1.000
_cell.angle_alpha   90.00
_cell.angle_beta   90.00
_cell.angle_gamma   90.00
#
_symmetry.space_group_name_H-M   'P 1'
#
loop_
_entity.id
_entity.type
_entity.pdbx_description
1 polymer ?
#
loop_
_entity_poly.entity_id
_entity_poly.type
_entity_poly.pdbx_seq_one_letter_code
_entity_poly.pdbx_strand_id
1 'polypeptide(L)'
;VAENLYMSEKLPAAKIKFDKILSYGEAYEWYAAKQIASILEVEEKEKLSITFLNKKFKKIKNPTVYQLYDFASFLKNNEKYQESIYYYTKVLDLIDNNHKLYPKAKDGRGIAFERTNQWKKAEKDFLDSLDFDSEQAYVINYLAYSWIEKGINIEKALNMLKKANDLKKNDGYITDSLGWAYYKLQRYTDAEK
;
A
#
# COMPACT_ATOMS: atom_id res chain seq x y z
N VAL A 1 -10.85 -23.53 5.55
CA VAL A 1 -11.53 -24.02 4.31
C VAL A 1 -11.67 -22.88 3.29
N ALA A 2 -12.28 -21.72 3.67
CA ALA A 2 -12.47 -20.59 2.74
C ALA A 2 -11.15 -20.05 2.17
N GLU A 3 -10.15 -19.83 3.04
CA GLU A 3 -8.79 -19.41 2.64
C GLU A 3 -8.11 -20.41 1.72
N ASN A 4 -8.17 -21.71 2.03
CA ASN A 4 -7.58 -22.74 1.18
C ASN A 4 -8.22 -22.75 -0.22
N LEU A 5 -9.52 -22.50 -0.32
CA LEU A 5 -10.20 -22.38 -1.61
C LEU A 5 -9.76 -21.11 -2.37
N TYR A 6 -9.55 -20.00 -1.65
CA TYR A 6 -9.03 -18.77 -2.22
C TYR A 6 -7.61 -18.96 -2.76
N MET A 7 -6.72 -19.54 -1.95
CA MET A 7 -5.32 -19.81 -2.32
C MET A 7 -5.18 -20.84 -3.45
N SER A 8 -6.19 -21.72 -3.66
CA SER A 8 -6.24 -22.66 -4.79
C SER A 8 -7.06 -22.15 -5.97
N GLU A 9 -7.29 -20.85 -6.05
CA GLU A 9 -8.01 -20.16 -7.14
C GLU A 9 -9.46 -20.65 -7.39
N LYS A 10 -10.06 -21.36 -6.44
CA LYS A 10 -11.47 -21.77 -6.46
C LYS A 10 -12.38 -20.63 -5.96
N LEU A 11 -12.28 -19.47 -6.60
CA LEU A 11 -12.87 -18.21 -6.16
C LEU A 11 -14.38 -18.26 -5.90
N PRO A 12 -15.24 -18.86 -6.77
CA PRO A 12 -16.67 -18.94 -6.48
C PRO A 12 -16.98 -19.74 -5.21
N ALA A 13 -16.29 -20.86 -5.00
CA ALA A 13 -16.47 -21.67 -3.81
C ALA A 13 -15.93 -20.98 -2.54
N ALA A 14 -14.81 -20.26 -2.65
CA ALA A 14 -14.26 -19.44 -1.57
C ALA A 14 -15.27 -18.33 -1.18
N LYS A 15 -15.82 -17.62 -2.16
CA LYS A 15 -16.81 -16.56 -1.94
C LYS A 15 -18.04 -17.06 -1.18
N ILE A 16 -18.62 -18.20 -1.57
CA ILE A 16 -19.75 -18.81 -0.85
C ILE A 16 -19.40 -19.07 0.62
N LYS A 17 -18.18 -19.52 0.91
CA LYS A 17 -17.75 -19.75 2.30
C LYS A 17 -17.54 -18.45 3.07
N PHE A 18 -16.99 -17.41 2.44
CA PHE A 18 -16.87 -16.09 3.08
C PHE A 18 -18.24 -15.43 3.28
N ASP A 19 -19.17 -15.56 2.32
CA ASP A 19 -20.57 -15.11 2.48
C ASP A 19 -21.23 -15.75 3.72
N LYS A 20 -20.96 -17.04 3.97
CA LYS A 20 -21.43 -17.71 5.19
C LYS A 20 -20.77 -17.13 6.46
N ILE A 21 -19.46 -16.81 6.40
CA ILE A 21 -18.75 -16.19 7.53
C ILE A 21 -19.31 -14.83 7.89
N LEU A 22 -19.80 -14.05 6.92
CA LEU A 22 -20.49 -12.77 7.17
C LEU A 22 -21.68 -12.89 8.14
N SER A 23 -22.30 -14.08 8.24
CA SER A 23 -23.44 -14.32 9.13
C SER A 23 -23.05 -14.74 10.56
N TYR A 24 -21.76 -14.94 10.85
CA TYR A 24 -21.29 -15.41 12.16
C TYR A 24 -21.11 -14.29 13.21
N GLY A 25 -21.38 -13.04 12.83
CA GLY A 25 -21.32 -11.89 13.73
C GLY A 25 -20.19 -10.91 13.43
N GLU A 26 -20.21 -9.78 14.12
CA GLU A 26 -19.39 -8.61 13.85
C GLU A 26 -17.86 -8.90 13.88
N ALA A 27 -17.41 -9.80 14.73
CA ALA A 27 -15.99 -10.14 14.87
C ALA A 27 -15.37 -10.68 13.59
N TYR A 28 -16.16 -11.37 12.76
CA TYR A 28 -15.68 -12.00 11.52
C TYR A 28 -16.15 -11.26 10.27
N GLU A 29 -17.13 -10.37 10.40
CA GLU A 29 -17.75 -9.68 9.26
C GLU A 29 -16.75 -8.86 8.46
N TRP A 30 -15.89 -8.08 9.12
CA TRP A 30 -14.90 -7.27 8.45
C TRP A 30 -13.87 -8.11 7.69
N TYR A 31 -13.37 -9.16 8.34
CA TYR A 31 -12.43 -10.08 7.69
C TYR A 31 -13.04 -10.72 6.43
N ALA A 32 -14.23 -11.30 6.54
CA ALA A 32 -14.90 -11.91 5.40
C ALA A 32 -15.23 -10.90 4.29
N ALA A 33 -15.63 -9.68 4.65
CA ALA A 33 -15.91 -8.62 3.69
C ALA A 33 -14.66 -8.24 2.88
N LYS A 34 -13.48 -8.14 3.51
CA LYS A 34 -12.22 -7.90 2.78
C LYS A 34 -11.90 -9.01 1.80
N GLN A 35 -12.05 -10.27 2.21
CA GLN A 35 -11.78 -11.41 1.33
C GLN A 35 -12.74 -11.44 0.12
N ILE A 36 -14.01 -11.14 0.32
CA ILE A 36 -14.99 -11.04 -0.77
C ILE A 36 -14.63 -9.88 -1.71
N ALA A 37 -14.21 -8.73 -1.17
CA ALA A 37 -13.77 -7.60 -1.97
C ALA A 37 -12.55 -7.98 -2.84
N SER A 38 -11.55 -8.66 -2.27
CA SER A 38 -10.38 -9.15 -3.02
C SER A 38 -10.78 -10.17 -4.11
N ILE A 39 -11.75 -11.05 -3.85
CA ILE A 39 -12.25 -11.98 -4.88
C ILE A 39 -12.88 -11.18 -6.03
N LEU A 40 -13.68 -10.17 -5.72
CA LEU A 40 -14.31 -9.33 -6.75
C LEU A 40 -13.28 -8.56 -7.59
N GLU A 41 -12.14 -8.15 -6.98
CA GLU A 41 -11.03 -7.53 -7.71
C GLU A 41 -10.37 -8.51 -8.68
N VAL A 42 -10.08 -9.73 -8.23
CA VAL A 42 -9.54 -10.80 -9.10
C VAL A 42 -10.51 -11.16 -10.23
N GLU A 43 -11.81 -11.08 -10.00
CA GLU A 43 -12.85 -11.28 -11.03
C GLU A 43 -13.05 -10.03 -11.92
N GLU A 44 -12.18 -9.02 -11.86
CA GLU A 44 -12.28 -7.77 -12.62
C GLU A 44 -13.57 -6.96 -12.36
N LYS A 45 -14.18 -7.16 -11.18
CA LYS A 45 -15.40 -6.48 -10.73
C LYS A 45 -15.11 -5.33 -9.76
N GLU A 46 -14.14 -4.50 -10.08
CA GLU A 46 -13.60 -3.44 -9.20
C GLU A 46 -14.69 -2.50 -8.64
N LYS A 47 -15.60 -2.00 -9.49
CA LYS A 47 -16.70 -1.13 -9.03
C LYS A 47 -17.59 -1.81 -8.01
N LEU A 48 -17.83 -3.11 -8.17
CA LEU A 48 -18.62 -3.89 -7.23
C LEU A 48 -17.88 -4.12 -5.93
N SER A 49 -16.58 -4.42 -6.00
CA SER A 49 -15.70 -4.53 -4.83
C SER A 49 -15.74 -3.27 -3.97
N ILE A 50 -15.51 -2.11 -4.59
CA ILE A 50 -15.54 -0.80 -3.92
C ILE A 50 -16.89 -0.55 -3.27
N THR A 51 -17.99 -0.72 -4.02
CA THR A 51 -19.34 -0.49 -3.51
C THR A 51 -19.68 -1.41 -2.33
N PHE A 52 -19.30 -2.69 -2.45
CA PHE A 52 -19.54 -3.71 -1.43
C PHE A 52 -18.78 -3.38 -0.13
N LEU A 53 -17.47 -3.15 -0.22
CA LEU A 53 -16.65 -2.91 0.98
C LEU A 53 -16.97 -1.57 1.64
N ASN A 54 -17.25 -0.52 0.86
CA ASN A 54 -17.77 0.75 1.39
C ASN A 54 -19.06 0.57 2.20
N LYS A 55 -20.01 -0.21 1.67
CA LYS A 55 -21.29 -0.49 2.36
C LYS A 55 -21.06 -1.24 3.67
N LYS A 56 -20.10 -2.18 3.69
CA LYS A 56 -19.75 -2.93 4.90
C LYS A 56 -19.06 -2.05 5.93
N PHE A 57 -18.09 -1.25 5.52
CA PHE A 57 -17.36 -0.36 6.41
C PHE A 57 -18.28 0.69 7.08
N LYS A 58 -19.20 1.29 6.33
CA LYS A 58 -20.17 2.27 6.86
C LYS A 58 -21.10 1.74 7.95
N LYS A 59 -21.24 0.43 8.08
CA LYS A 59 -22.02 -0.19 9.15
C LYS A 59 -21.29 -0.29 10.48
N ILE A 60 -19.96 -0.19 10.46
CA ILE A 60 -19.13 -0.26 11.66
C ILE A 60 -19.24 1.07 12.40
N LYS A 61 -19.89 1.08 13.58
CA LYS A 61 -20.09 2.31 14.36
C LYS A 61 -18.78 2.88 14.92
N ASN A 62 -17.92 2.01 15.45
CA ASN A 62 -16.66 2.37 16.06
C ASN A 62 -15.52 1.51 15.44
N PRO A 63 -15.02 1.87 14.25
CA PRO A 63 -14.00 1.08 13.61
C PRO A 63 -12.69 1.12 14.43
N THR A 64 -12.07 -0.04 14.61
CA THR A 64 -10.74 -0.14 15.20
C THR A 64 -9.70 0.49 14.30
N VAL A 65 -8.53 0.81 14.85
CA VAL A 65 -7.39 1.37 14.09
C VAL A 65 -6.96 0.45 12.94
N TYR A 66 -7.05 -0.87 13.14
CA TYR A 66 -6.75 -1.85 12.10
C TYR A 66 -7.80 -1.85 10.97
N GLN A 67 -9.07 -1.71 11.30
CA GLN A 67 -10.14 -1.62 10.30
C GLN A 67 -10.04 -0.32 9.49
N LEU A 68 -9.70 0.80 10.13
CA LEU A 68 -9.42 2.07 9.45
C LEU A 68 -8.23 1.94 8.49
N TYR A 69 -7.14 1.31 8.95
CA TYR A 69 -5.94 1.07 8.12
C TYR A 69 -6.24 0.17 6.91
N ASP A 70 -6.91 -0.95 7.15
CA ASP A 70 -7.31 -1.88 6.09
C ASP A 70 -8.15 -1.18 5.02
N PHE A 71 -9.12 -0.37 5.47
CA PHE A 71 -10.00 0.36 4.56
C PHE A 71 -9.27 1.46 3.80
N ALA A 72 -8.38 2.19 4.46
CA ALA A 72 -7.50 3.17 3.81
C ALA A 72 -6.62 2.53 2.73
N SER A 73 -6.05 1.36 3.03
CA SER A 73 -5.22 0.60 2.10
C SER A 73 -6.02 0.11 0.90
N PHE A 74 -7.22 -0.42 1.14
CA PHE A 74 -8.14 -0.82 0.09
C PHE A 74 -8.49 0.35 -0.84
N LEU A 75 -8.84 1.50 -0.30
CA LEU A 75 -9.15 2.71 -1.07
C LEU A 75 -7.96 3.18 -1.90
N LYS A 76 -6.74 3.15 -1.32
CA LYS A 76 -5.50 3.48 -2.05
C LYS A 76 -5.28 2.55 -3.24
N ASN A 77 -5.42 1.25 -3.04
CA ASN A 77 -5.24 0.25 -4.10
C ASN A 77 -6.28 0.38 -5.23
N ASN A 78 -7.46 0.90 -4.90
CA ASN A 78 -8.54 1.20 -5.86
C ASN A 78 -8.55 2.68 -6.32
N GLU A 79 -7.42 3.37 -6.23
CA GLU A 79 -7.20 4.75 -6.72
C GLU A 79 -8.12 5.81 -6.09
N LYS A 80 -8.78 5.49 -4.98
CA LYS A 80 -9.59 6.44 -4.20
C LYS A 80 -8.69 7.24 -3.23
N TYR A 81 -7.69 7.90 -3.80
CA TYR A 81 -6.59 8.50 -3.04
C TYR A 81 -7.03 9.54 -2.03
N GLN A 82 -7.99 10.42 -2.35
CA GLN A 82 -8.46 11.45 -1.41
C GLN A 82 -9.16 10.84 -0.19
N GLU A 83 -9.99 9.82 -0.41
CA GLU A 83 -10.64 9.09 0.68
C GLU A 83 -9.60 8.30 1.49
N SER A 84 -8.65 7.69 0.82
CA SER A 84 -7.54 6.97 1.45
C SER A 84 -6.71 7.88 2.38
N ILE A 85 -6.34 9.09 1.94
CA ILE A 85 -5.66 10.10 2.77
C ILE A 85 -6.45 10.39 4.04
N TYR A 86 -7.76 10.57 3.93
CA TYR A 86 -8.63 10.83 5.08
C TYR A 86 -8.56 9.70 6.11
N TYR A 87 -8.68 8.44 5.68
CA TYR A 87 -8.67 7.32 6.61
C TYR A 87 -7.28 7.01 7.17
N TYR A 88 -6.20 7.13 6.39
CA TYR A 88 -4.84 7.04 6.93
C TYR A 88 -4.55 8.15 7.95
N THR A 89 -5.07 9.37 7.73
CA THR A 89 -4.93 10.45 8.71
C THR A 89 -5.63 10.07 10.01
N LYS A 90 -6.86 9.55 9.96
CA LYS A 90 -7.53 9.03 11.16
C LYS A 90 -6.74 7.93 11.87
N VAL A 91 -6.09 7.02 11.13
CA VAL A 91 -5.21 6.01 11.74
C VAL A 91 -4.09 6.70 12.51
N LEU A 92 -3.40 7.65 11.88
CA LEU A 92 -2.25 8.35 12.46
C LEU A 92 -2.63 9.26 13.64
N ASP A 93 -3.85 9.77 13.69
CA ASP A 93 -4.39 10.54 14.81
C ASP A 93 -4.70 9.66 16.04
N LEU A 94 -4.88 8.35 15.86
CA LEU A 94 -5.24 7.39 16.91
C LEU A 94 -4.05 6.59 17.46
N ILE A 95 -2.88 6.69 16.85
CA ILE A 95 -1.68 5.94 17.24
C ILE A 95 -0.51 6.87 17.52
N ASP A 96 0.41 6.42 18.36
CA ASP A 96 1.72 7.08 18.54
C ASP A 96 2.75 6.61 17.50
N ASN A 97 3.91 7.27 17.47
CA ASN A 97 4.97 6.98 16.52
C ASN A 97 5.60 5.59 16.73
N ASN A 98 5.43 4.96 17.90
CA ASN A 98 5.98 3.62 18.20
C ASN A 98 5.03 2.49 17.77
N HIS A 99 3.82 2.82 17.37
CA HIS A 99 2.85 1.82 16.95
C HIS A 99 3.25 1.15 15.64
N LYS A 100 3.12 -0.18 15.55
CA LYS A 100 3.52 -0.97 14.36
C LYS A 100 2.84 -0.61 13.04
N LEU A 101 1.70 0.09 13.08
CA LEU A 101 1.03 0.61 11.89
C LEU A 101 1.56 1.97 11.46
N TYR A 102 2.33 2.68 12.31
CA TYR A 102 2.80 4.04 12.02
C TYR A 102 3.56 4.12 10.69
N PRO A 103 4.66 3.37 10.48
CA PRO A 103 5.40 3.44 9.23
C PRO A 103 4.55 3.03 8.02
N LYS A 104 3.72 2.01 8.17
CA LYS A 104 2.84 1.53 7.09
C LYS A 104 1.75 2.54 6.72
N ALA A 105 1.19 3.25 7.70
CA ALA A 105 0.18 4.28 7.47
C ALA A 105 0.80 5.53 6.83
N LYS A 106 2.03 5.89 7.24
CA LYS A 106 2.83 6.96 6.63
C LYS A 106 3.16 6.64 5.17
N ASP A 107 3.67 5.43 4.89
CA ASP A 107 3.95 4.98 3.52
C ASP A 107 2.68 5.02 2.65
N GLY A 108 1.59 4.40 3.09
CA GLY A 108 0.33 4.38 2.35
C GLY A 108 -0.25 5.76 2.09
N ARG A 109 -0.19 6.68 3.09
CA ARG A 109 -0.64 8.07 2.93
C ARG A 109 0.30 8.87 2.03
N GLY A 110 1.60 8.62 2.13
CA GLY A 110 2.61 9.22 1.28
C GLY A 110 2.36 8.91 -0.20
N ILE A 111 2.11 7.65 -0.54
CA ILE A 111 1.73 7.24 -1.90
C ILE A 111 0.46 7.98 -2.35
N ALA A 112 -0.58 8.02 -1.52
CA ALA A 112 -1.82 8.71 -1.86
C ALA A 112 -1.65 10.23 -2.03
N PHE A 113 -0.78 10.88 -1.24
CA PHE A 113 -0.41 12.27 -1.43
C PHE A 113 0.35 12.49 -2.75
N GLU A 114 1.28 11.61 -3.09
CA GLU A 114 2.02 11.71 -4.36
C GLU A 114 1.07 11.58 -5.56
N ARG A 115 0.19 10.60 -5.56
CA ARG A 115 -0.83 10.38 -6.61
C ARG A 115 -1.83 11.54 -6.75
N THR A 116 -1.93 12.39 -5.73
CA THR A 116 -2.79 13.60 -5.74
C THR A 116 -1.98 14.89 -5.88
N ASN A 117 -0.73 14.80 -6.36
CA ASN A 117 0.18 15.92 -6.61
C ASN A 117 0.53 16.75 -5.34
N GLN A 118 0.45 16.16 -4.16
CA GLN A 118 0.81 16.80 -2.88
C GLN A 118 2.22 16.40 -2.43
N TRP A 119 3.22 16.56 -3.31
CA TRP A 119 4.57 16.03 -3.13
C TRP A 119 5.22 16.33 -1.77
N LYS A 120 5.18 17.58 -1.30
CA LYS A 120 5.80 17.95 -0.01
C LYS A 120 5.26 17.15 1.17
N LYS A 121 3.97 16.78 1.14
CA LYS A 121 3.36 15.95 2.17
C LYS A 121 3.75 14.48 1.99
N ALA A 122 3.81 14.02 0.75
CA ALA A 122 4.26 12.68 0.42
C ALA A 122 5.70 12.43 0.89
N GLU A 123 6.62 13.31 0.51
CA GLU A 123 8.03 13.25 0.91
C GLU A 123 8.20 13.21 2.43
N LYS A 124 7.46 14.07 3.16
CA LYS A 124 7.46 14.06 4.61
C LYS A 124 7.01 12.73 5.19
N ASP A 125 5.91 12.17 4.69
CA ASP A 125 5.38 10.90 5.18
C ASP A 125 6.33 9.73 4.88
N PHE A 126 7.00 9.69 3.73
CA PHE A 126 8.03 8.69 3.43
C PHE A 126 9.25 8.81 4.34
N LEU A 127 9.72 10.02 4.59
CA LEU A 127 10.84 10.26 5.51
C LEU A 127 10.47 9.84 6.94
N ASP A 128 9.30 10.24 7.44
CA ASP A 128 8.81 9.85 8.76
C ASP A 128 8.69 8.30 8.89
N SER A 129 8.31 7.61 7.81
CA SER A 129 8.27 6.14 7.77
C SER A 129 9.67 5.53 7.86
N LEU A 130 10.64 6.09 7.14
CA LEU A 130 12.03 5.62 7.13
C LEU A 130 12.79 5.95 8.41
N ASP A 131 12.41 7.02 9.12
CA ASP A 131 12.96 7.34 10.45
C ASP A 131 12.56 6.28 11.49
N PHE A 132 11.38 5.66 11.33
CA PHE A 132 10.95 4.56 12.19
C PHE A 132 11.67 3.24 11.83
N ASP A 133 11.76 2.93 10.56
CA ASP A 133 12.43 1.74 10.02
C ASP A 133 13.17 2.09 8.73
N SER A 134 14.48 2.16 8.82
CA SER A 134 15.36 2.57 7.71
C SER A 134 15.63 1.46 6.69
N GLU A 135 15.08 0.25 6.88
CA GLU A 135 15.32 -0.91 6.01
C GLU A 135 14.09 -1.32 5.18
N GLN A 136 13.12 -0.43 5.05
CA GLN A 136 11.94 -0.62 4.22
C GLN A 136 12.30 -0.45 2.73
N ALA A 137 12.78 -1.49 2.08
CA ALA A 137 13.30 -1.44 0.71
C ALA A 137 12.33 -0.78 -0.29
N TYR A 138 11.03 -1.07 -0.21
CA TYR A 138 10.04 -0.48 -1.11
C TYR A 138 9.78 1.01 -0.84
N VAL A 139 9.78 1.46 0.42
CA VAL A 139 9.65 2.88 0.76
C VAL A 139 10.87 3.66 0.29
N ILE A 140 12.08 3.11 0.52
CA ILE A 140 13.34 3.67 0.03
C ILE A 140 13.28 3.81 -1.50
N ASN A 141 12.90 2.73 -2.20
CA ASN A 141 12.79 2.71 -3.66
C ASN A 141 11.80 3.77 -4.16
N TYR A 142 10.61 3.82 -3.58
CA TYR A 142 9.56 4.75 -4.01
C TYR A 142 9.96 6.21 -3.84
N LEU A 143 10.51 6.59 -2.67
CA LEU A 143 11.00 7.94 -2.40
C LEU A 143 12.16 8.32 -3.34
N ALA A 144 13.14 7.45 -3.49
CA ALA A 144 14.31 7.68 -4.31
C ALA A 144 13.93 7.80 -5.81
N TYR A 145 13.10 6.89 -6.32
CA TYR A 145 12.58 6.96 -7.68
C TYR A 145 11.85 8.30 -7.92
N SER A 146 11.00 8.70 -6.98
CA SER A 146 10.28 9.99 -7.08
C SER A 146 11.22 11.19 -7.09
N TRP A 147 12.33 11.16 -6.34
CA TRP A 147 13.35 12.20 -6.40
C TRP A 147 14.07 12.24 -7.76
N ILE A 148 14.42 11.08 -8.33
CA ILE A 148 15.02 10.98 -9.68
C ILE A 148 14.07 11.59 -10.73
N GLU A 149 12.78 11.23 -10.71
CA GLU A 149 11.79 11.75 -11.65
C GLU A 149 11.62 13.28 -11.54
N LYS A 150 11.73 13.81 -10.33
CA LYS A 150 11.62 15.25 -10.07
C LYS A 150 12.93 16.03 -10.25
N GLY A 151 14.03 15.34 -10.51
CA GLY A 151 15.36 15.96 -10.67
C GLY A 151 15.91 16.57 -9.38
N ILE A 152 15.51 16.05 -8.21
CA ILE A 152 15.95 16.55 -6.89
C ILE A 152 16.70 15.45 -6.13
N ASN A 153 17.63 15.82 -5.27
CA ASN A 153 18.41 14.92 -4.41
C ASN A 153 19.04 13.72 -5.16
N ILE A 154 19.44 13.90 -6.42
CA ILE A 154 19.78 12.83 -7.37
C ILE A 154 20.84 11.86 -6.82
N GLU A 155 21.97 12.37 -6.28
CA GLU A 155 23.03 11.52 -5.73
C GLU A 155 22.53 10.73 -4.49
N LYS A 156 21.75 11.37 -3.63
CA LYS A 156 21.13 10.71 -2.47
C LYS A 156 20.17 9.64 -2.93
N ALA A 157 19.33 9.93 -3.92
CA ALA A 157 18.38 8.99 -4.50
C ALA A 157 19.09 7.76 -5.09
N LEU A 158 20.17 7.94 -5.85
CA LEU A 158 20.94 6.82 -6.40
C LEU A 158 21.52 5.92 -5.29
N ASN A 159 22.06 6.51 -4.21
CA ASN A 159 22.58 5.74 -3.09
C ASN A 159 21.44 4.99 -2.34
N MET A 160 20.27 5.59 -2.24
CA MET A 160 19.08 4.94 -1.66
C MET A 160 18.59 3.79 -2.53
N LEU A 161 18.56 3.92 -3.86
CA LEU A 161 18.17 2.83 -4.77
C LEU A 161 19.17 1.66 -4.69
N LYS A 162 20.48 1.93 -4.58
CA LYS A 162 21.48 0.88 -4.33
C LYS A 162 21.20 0.15 -3.01
N LYS A 163 20.93 0.92 -1.92
CA LYS A 163 20.56 0.32 -0.63
C LYS A 163 19.30 -0.53 -0.74
N ALA A 164 18.27 -0.06 -1.43
CA ALA A 164 17.04 -0.84 -1.64
C ALA A 164 17.31 -2.15 -2.39
N ASN A 165 18.15 -2.10 -3.44
CA ASN A 165 18.55 -3.27 -4.22
C ASN A 165 19.38 -4.27 -3.40
N ASP A 166 20.23 -3.79 -2.50
CA ASP A 166 20.99 -4.65 -1.57
C ASP A 166 20.08 -5.33 -0.54
N LEU A 167 19.06 -4.61 -0.03
CA LEU A 167 18.08 -5.14 0.91
C LEU A 167 17.16 -6.19 0.27
N LYS A 168 16.86 -6.06 -1.01
CA LYS A 168 16.02 -6.99 -1.78
C LYS A 168 16.67 -7.33 -3.13
N LYS A 169 17.66 -8.19 -3.07
CA LYS A 169 18.35 -8.69 -4.27
C LYS A 169 17.38 -9.42 -5.20
N ASN A 170 17.53 -9.18 -6.49
CA ASN A 170 16.71 -9.79 -7.55
C ASN A 170 15.23 -9.40 -7.52
N ASP A 171 14.85 -8.31 -6.86
CA ASP A 171 13.52 -7.74 -6.99
C ASP A 171 13.47 -6.88 -8.27
N GLY A 172 12.74 -7.37 -9.28
CA GLY A 172 12.70 -6.71 -10.60
C GLY A 172 12.21 -5.27 -10.55
N TYR A 173 11.27 -4.94 -9.66
CA TYR A 173 10.75 -3.58 -9.50
C TYR A 173 11.83 -2.60 -8.97
N ILE A 174 12.64 -3.05 -8.00
CA ILE A 174 13.72 -2.23 -7.44
C ILE A 174 14.90 -2.15 -8.42
N THR A 175 15.23 -3.24 -9.08
CA THR A 175 16.30 -3.29 -10.09
C THR A 175 15.98 -2.36 -11.27
N ASP A 176 14.74 -2.36 -11.74
CA ASP A 176 14.28 -1.44 -12.80
C ASP A 176 14.42 0.03 -12.40
N SER A 177 14.01 0.37 -11.17
CA SER A 177 14.17 1.72 -10.63
C SER A 177 15.64 2.17 -10.56
N LEU A 178 16.56 1.26 -10.20
CA LEU A 178 17.99 1.54 -10.18
C LEU A 178 18.56 1.72 -11.60
N GLY A 179 18.19 0.85 -12.55
CA GLY A 179 18.54 0.97 -13.95
C GLY A 179 18.05 2.30 -14.55
N TRP A 180 16.81 2.68 -14.25
CA TRP A 180 16.26 3.97 -14.65
C TRP A 180 17.02 5.16 -14.09
N ALA A 181 17.43 5.11 -12.82
CA ALA A 181 18.24 6.16 -12.20
C ALA A 181 19.59 6.30 -12.93
N TYR A 182 20.27 5.20 -13.25
CA TYR A 182 21.49 5.23 -14.05
C TYR A 182 21.25 5.81 -15.44
N TYR A 183 20.17 5.43 -16.11
CA TYR A 183 19.81 5.97 -17.42
C TYR A 183 19.60 7.50 -17.37
N LYS A 184 18.84 8.00 -16.39
CA LYS A 184 18.64 9.46 -16.19
C LYS A 184 19.94 10.21 -15.92
N LEU A 185 20.92 9.56 -15.29
CA LEU A 185 22.26 10.08 -15.04
C LEU A 185 23.22 9.89 -16.23
N GLN A 186 22.76 9.41 -17.37
CA GLN A 186 23.54 9.09 -18.57
C GLN A 186 24.65 8.04 -18.32
N ARG A 187 24.50 7.24 -17.29
CA ARG A 187 25.40 6.13 -16.94
C ARG A 187 24.93 4.83 -17.59
N TYR A 188 24.90 4.82 -18.91
CA TYR A 188 24.27 3.76 -19.70
C TYR A 188 24.88 2.36 -19.46
N THR A 189 26.21 2.28 -19.33
CA THR A 189 26.88 1.00 -19.03
C THR A 189 26.53 0.42 -17.66
N ASP A 190 26.10 1.24 -16.70
CA ASP A 190 25.62 0.77 -15.40
C ASP A 190 24.13 0.42 -15.46
N ALA A 191 23.39 1.06 -16.35
CA ALA A 191 21.95 0.76 -16.56
C ALA A 191 21.71 -0.57 -17.27
N GLU A 192 22.69 -1.10 -18.04
CA GLU A 192 22.60 -2.37 -18.79
C GLU A 192 22.95 -3.61 -17.95
N LYS A 193 23.46 -3.43 -16.73
CA LYS A 193 23.84 -4.51 -15.80
C LYS A 193 22.70 -4.97 -14.92
#